data_2f673e74bb4fc94541d391a2066752ea
#
_entry.id   2f673e74bb4fc94541d391a2066752ea
#
_cell.length_a   1.000
_cell.length_b   1.000
_cell.length_c   1.000
_cell.angle_alpha   90.00
_cell.angle_beta   90.00
_cell.angle_gamma   90.00
#
_symmetry.space_group_name_H-M   'P 1'
#
loop_
_entity.id
_entity.type
_entity.pdbx_description
1 polymer ?
#
loop_
_entity_poly.entity_id
_entity_poly.type
_entity_poly.pdbx_seq_one_letter_code
_entity_poly.pdbx_strand_id
1 'polypeptide(L)'
;MKHLTRNIADQTRKTLWSLTVVLAVYSTTVLAACSNGDSATGQDRIASISDKVWSYSQSHPDGFTLDIRTMTEPTEGIAVAYAETQDRHSREQLDMVVGHALSHDGYVGGWRNSGDGLLYFDSNKLFPETSLAEAIRFGKENGQHSVFILSACTDIPVDGKVAEAVGRGTLLVGTTGDYRPLSFCEADGTYWGFGIEVASEIARQLGVKPQFVKTSWPTLTADVLAVPQNFDLAIGGITITDTRRQTMLMSEGYLANGKTILCRASESDNYKCLADIDKPEVRVMVNPGGLNERFANENLTHATIMVHPKNEEIPSLIAKGEADVMITEITEAPYYVQTDSRLAAPLLNEPFTHGEIGVLMQKGQEDLLQMVNNKIRQMKADGTLRRLHEKYGLVYAY
;
A
#
# COMPACT_ATOMS: atom_id res chain seq x y z
N MET A 1 24.27 -13.74 14.55
CA MET A 1 23.83 -14.34 15.83
C MET A 1 22.62 -13.57 16.38
N LYS A 2 21.49 -13.52 15.64
CA LYS A 2 20.20 -12.90 16.08
C LYS A 2 18.98 -13.52 15.35
N HIS A 3 19.03 -14.84 15.07
CA HIS A 3 17.92 -15.57 14.44
C HIS A 3 17.45 -16.80 15.24
N LEU A 4 17.81 -16.90 16.53
CA LEU A 4 17.52 -18.10 17.34
C LEU A 4 16.57 -17.86 18.53
N THR A 5 15.94 -16.72 18.70
CA THR A 5 15.09 -16.43 19.88
C THR A 5 13.60 -16.28 19.60
N ARG A 6 13.12 -16.54 18.37
CA ARG A 6 11.67 -16.51 18.07
C ARG A 6 10.96 -17.87 18.08
N ASN A 7 11.69 -18.98 18.15
CA ASN A 7 11.11 -20.34 18.07
C ASN A 7 10.75 -20.98 19.41
N ILE A 8 10.97 -20.34 20.56
CA ILE A 8 10.72 -20.97 21.87
C ILE A 8 9.37 -20.51 22.51
N ALA A 9 8.81 -19.39 22.08
CA ALA A 9 7.54 -18.88 22.61
C ALA A 9 6.30 -19.54 22.00
N ASP A 10 6.42 -20.17 20.83
CA ASP A 10 5.29 -20.75 20.09
C ASP A 10 4.99 -22.23 20.47
N GLN A 11 5.97 -22.94 21.03
CA GLN A 11 5.75 -24.33 21.44
C GLN A 11 5.04 -24.51 22.79
N THR A 12 4.98 -23.48 23.63
CA THR A 12 4.36 -23.59 24.97
C THR A 12 2.85 -23.27 25.01
N ARG A 13 2.27 -22.81 23.90
CA ARG A 13 0.81 -22.55 23.80
C ARG A 13 -0.01 -23.70 23.21
N LYS A 14 0.64 -24.74 22.63
CA LYS A 14 -0.06 -25.88 21.99
C LYS A 14 -0.44 -27.02 22.93
N THR A 15 -0.17 -26.95 24.24
CA THR A 15 -0.38 -28.09 25.15
C THR A 15 -1.54 -27.97 26.13
N LEU A 16 -2.46 -26.99 25.99
CA LEU A 16 -3.54 -26.81 26.98
C LEU A 16 -4.98 -26.75 26.43
N TRP A 17 -5.23 -27.27 25.21
CA TRP A 17 -6.62 -27.36 24.69
C TRP A 17 -6.91 -28.73 24.06
N SER A 18 -6.75 -29.79 24.84
CA SER A 18 -7.31 -31.09 24.51
C SER A 18 -7.93 -31.68 25.76
N LEU A 19 -9.24 -31.53 25.90
CA LEU A 19 -10.15 -32.41 26.67
C LEU A 19 -11.50 -31.72 26.83
N THR A 20 -12.41 -31.94 25.89
CA THR A 20 -13.82 -32.24 26.16
C THR A 20 -14.56 -32.39 24.82
N VAL A 21 -14.60 -33.59 24.27
CA VAL A 21 -15.56 -33.95 23.21
C VAL A 21 -16.49 -34.98 23.81
N VAL A 22 -17.74 -34.61 23.94
CA VAL A 22 -18.84 -35.50 24.27
C VAL A 22 -19.30 -36.21 23.00
N LEU A 23 -19.23 -37.55 23.02
CA LEU A 23 -19.82 -38.42 22.01
C LEU A 23 -21.34 -38.30 22.01
N ALA A 24 -21.94 -38.01 20.84
CA ALA A 24 -23.33 -38.31 20.54
C ALA A 24 -23.38 -39.28 19.34
N VAL A 25 -23.63 -40.55 19.60
CA VAL A 25 -23.88 -41.58 18.60
C VAL A 25 -25.38 -41.52 18.25
N TYR A 26 -25.71 -41.25 17.00
CA TYR A 26 -27.04 -41.58 16.44
C TYR A 26 -26.86 -42.60 15.32
N SER A 27 -27.33 -43.81 15.61
CA SER A 27 -27.56 -44.89 14.65
C SER A 27 -28.92 -44.70 13.97
N THR A 28 -28.94 -44.54 12.66
CA THR A 28 -30.13 -44.77 11.85
C THR A 28 -29.79 -45.71 10.69
N THR A 29 -30.29 -46.93 10.81
CA THR A 29 -30.41 -47.90 9.73
C THR A 29 -31.47 -47.44 8.72
N VAL A 30 -31.08 -47.27 7.46
CA VAL A 30 -32.03 -47.14 6.34
C VAL A 30 -31.78 -48.25 5.33
N LEU A 31 -32.86 -48.93 5.00
CA LEU A 31 -32.94 -50.08 4.08
C LEU A 31 -32.48 -49.69 2.64
N ALA A 32 -31.78 -50.64 2.05
CA ALA A 32 -31.40 -50.67 0.64
C ALA A 32 -32.65 -50.84 -0.25
N ALA A 33 -32.76 -50.00 -1.27
CA ALA A 33 -33.53 -50.31 -2.47
C ALA A 33 -32.58 -50.20 -3.68
N CYS A 34 -32.41 -51.29 -4.37
CA CYS A 34 -31.62 -51.41 -5.60
C CYS A 34 -32.27 -50.65 -6.75
N SER A 35 -31.51 -49.77 -7.39
CA SER A 35 -31.74 -49.42 -8.80
C SER A 35 -30.35 -49.30 -9.47
N ASN A 36 -30.09 -50.20 -10.44
CA ASN A 36 -28.94 -50.18 -11.28
C ASN A 36 -28.95 -48.99 -12.22
N GLY A 37 -28.00 -48.13 -12.07
CA GLY A 37 -27.60 -47.05 -12.98
C GLY A 37 -26.27 -46.55 -12.46
N ASP A 38 -25.23 -46.52 -13.31
CA ASP A 38 -23.86 -46.03 -13.02
C ASP A 38 -23.87 -44.60 -12.47
N SER A 39 -24.18 -44.44 -11.19
CA SER A 39 -23.91 -43.23 -10.43
C SER A 39 -22.70 -43.53 -9.53
N ALA A 40 -21.52 -43.01 -9.88
CA ALA A 40 -20.40 -42.93 -8.97
C ALA A 40 -20.90 -42.47 -7.60
N THR A 41 -20.57 -43.18 -6.55
CA THR A 41 -20.94 -42.77 -5.19
C THR A 41 -20.37 -41.38 -4.94
N GLY A 42 -20.99 -40.59 -4.06
CA GLY A 42 -20.42 -39.28 -3.71
C GLY A 42 -18.93 -39.34 -3.33
N GLN A 43 -18.52 -40.48 -2.78
CA GLN A 43 -17.16 -40.78 -2.35
C GLN A 43 -16.21 -41.03 -3.54
N ASP A 44 -16.68 -41.74 -4.59
CA ASP A 44 -15.91 -41.94 -5.83
C ASP A 44 -15.66 -40.61 -6.57
N ARG A 45 -16.66 -39.72 -6.55
CA ARG A 45 -16.53 -38.37 -7.11
C ARG A 45 -15.49 -37.54 -6.35
N ILE A 46 -15.49 -37.56 -5.01
CA ILE A 46 -14.50 -36.86 -4.18
C ILE A 46 -13.11 -37.41 -4.50
N ALA A 47 -12.90 -38.73 -4.47
CA ALA A 47 -11.62 -39.34 -4.78
C ALA A 47 -11.09 -38.95 -6.17
N SER A 48 -11.94 -38.97 -7.19
CA SER A 48 -11.60 -38.56 -8.56
C SER A 48 -11.18 -37.09 -8.65
N ILE A 49 -11.84 -36.17 -7.93
CA ILE A 49 -11.46 -34.77 -7.88
C ILE A 49 -10.14 -34.60 -7.10
N SER A 50 -9.97 -35.29 -6.00
CA SER A 50 -8.74 -35.26 -5.20
C SER A 50 -7.53 -35.72 -5.99
N ASP A 51 -7.66 -36.75 -6.85
CA ASP A 51 -6.59 -37.19 -7.76
C ASP A 51 -6.19 -36.09 -8.74
N LYS A 52 -7.17 -35.35 -9.27
CA LYS A 52 -6.89 -34.22 -10.15
C LYS A 52 -6.22 -33.06 -9.41
N VAL A 53 -6.68 -32.70 -8.23
CA VAL A 53 -6.05 -31.66 -7.39
C VAL A 53 -4.65 -32.06 -6.98
N TRP A 54 -4.45 -33.33 -6.60
CA TRP A 54 -3.12 -33.86 -6.27
C TRP A 54 -2.17 -33.81 -7.48
N SER A 55 -2.64 -34.23 -8.65
CA SER A 55 -1.87 -34.13 -9.88
C SER A 55 -1.54 -32.68 -10.25
N TYR A 56 -2.51 -31.76 -10.07
CA TYR A 56 -2.34 -30.33 -10.28
C TYR A 56 -1.27 -29.73 -9.36
N SER A 57 -1.27 -30.10 -8.10
CA SER A 57 -0.33 -29.62 -7.11
C SER A 57 1.13 -29.97 -7.41
N GLN A 58 1.39 -31.09 -8.12
CA GLN A 58 2.74 -31.49 -8.51
C GLN A 58 3.37 -30.55 -9.55
N SER A 59 2.55 -29.88 -10.35
CA SER A 59 2.98 -28.87 -11.33
C SER A 59 2.94 -27.44 -10.79
N HIS A 60 2.39 -27.23 -9.59
CA HIS A 60 2.26 -25.93 -8.92
C HIS A 60 2.84 -25.98 -7.51
N PRO A 61 4.15 -26.26 -7.37
CA PRO A 61 4.78 -26.53 -6.09
C PRO A 61 4.87 -25.32 -5.15
N ASP A 62 4.71 -24.11 -5.68
CA ASP A 62 4.79 -22.86 -4.87
C ASP A 62 3.46 -22.49 -4.24
N GLY A 63 2.33 -23.00 -4.80
CA GLY A 63 0.99 -22.79 -4.30
C GLY A 63 -0.02 -22.51 -5.43
N PHE A 64 -1.30 -22.58 -5.10
CA PHE A 64 -2.41 -22.33 -6.02
C PHE A 64 -3.72 -22.07 -5.27
N THR A 65 -4.69 -21.49 -5.94
CA THR A 65 -6.11 -21.52 -5.57
C THR A 65 -6.89 -22.07 -6.76
N LEU A 66 -7.63 -23.17 -6.58
CA LEU A 66 -8.26 -23.90 -7.66
C LEU A 66 -9.80 -24.01 -7.43
N ASP A 67 -10.58 -23.59 -8.40
CA ASP A 67 -12.02 -23.97 -8.46
C ASP A 67 -12.11 -25.44 -8.89
N ILE A 68 -12.44 -26.31 -7.97
CA ILE A 68 -12.47 -27.77 -8.22
C ILE A 68 -13.69 -28.22 -9.05
N ARG A 69 -14.63 -27.35 -9.36
CA ARG A 69 -15.77 -27.60 -10.24
C ARG A 69 -15.38 -27.47 -11.72
N THR A 70 -14.48 -26.52 -12.02
CA THR A 70 -14.00 -26.20 -13.36
C THR A 70 -12.56 -26.61 -13.61
N MET A 71 -11.80 -26.88 -12.54
CA MET A 71 -10.35 -27.13 -12.57
C MET A 71 -9.56 -25.95 -13.15
N THR A 72 -9.95 -24.71 -12.78
CA THR A 72 -9.31 -23.46 -13.20
C THR A 72 -8.96 -22.61 -12.00
N GLU A 73 -7.88 -21.83 -12.10
CA GLU A 73 -7.52 -20.84 -11.08
C GLU A 73 -8.32 -19.55 -11.29
N PRO A 74 -8.95 -19.02 -10.23
CA PRO A 74 -9.48 -17.66 -10.25
C PRO A 74 -8.32 -16.65 -10.29
N THR A 75 -8.46 -15.60 -11.09
CA THR A 75 -7.46 -14.53 -11.22
C THR A 75 -7.71 -13.33 -10.31
N GLU A 76 -8.90 -13.26 -9.73
CA GLU A 76 -9.34 -12.17 -8.85
C GLU A 76 -10.05 -12.73 -7.63
N GLY A 77 -10.01 -11.98 -6.54
CA GLY A 77 -10.67 -12.30 -5.28
C GLY A 77 -9.70 -12.43 -4.11
N ILE A 78 -10.26 -12.66 -2.93
CA ILE A 78 -9.51 -12.87 -1.69
C ILE A 78 -9.80 -14.28 -1.20
N ALA A 79 -8.80 -15.15 -1.23
CA ALA A 79 -8.90 -16.51 -0.74
C ALA A 79 -8.62 -16.57 0.76
N VAL A 80 -9.51 -17.25 1.49
CA VAL A 80 -9.39 -17.43 2.94
C VAL A 80 -9.74 -18.88 3.30
N ALA A 81 -8.84 -19.57 3.98
CA ALA A 81 -9.04 -20.97 4.34
C ALA A 81 -10.04 -21.14 5.50
N TYR A 82 -10.80 -22.24 5.45
CA TYR A 82 -11.65 -22.70 6.52
C TYR A 82 -10.84 -23.42 7.61
N ALA A 83 -11.21 -23.23 8.88
CA ALA A 83 -10.53 -23.85 10.02
C ALA A 83 -10.56 -25.38 9.99
N GLU A 84 -11.65 -25.96 9.47
CA GLU A 84 -11.91 -27.40 9.48
C GLU A 84 -10.95 -28.21 8.61
N THR A 85 -10.26 -27.56 7.67
CA THR A 85 -9.39 -28.25 6.71
C THR A 85 -7.91 -27.98 6.92
N GLN A 86 -7.53 -27.25 7.95
CA GLN A 86 -6.13 -26.93 8.27
C GLN A 86 -5.26 -28.16 8.51
N ASP A 87 -3.94 -27.99 8.33
CA ASP A 87 -2.91 -29.00 8.59
C ASP A 87 -3.03 -30.28 7.73
N ARG A 88 -3.54 -30.19 6.49
CA ARG A 88 -3.66 -31.30 5.54
C ARG A 88 -2.57 -31.20 4.47
N HIS A 89 -1.74 -32.24 4.33
CA HIS A 89 -0.59 -32.23 3.41
C HIS A 89 -0.39 -33.56 2.66
N SER A 90 -1.24 -34.57 2.89
CA SER A 90 -1.13 -35.85 2.19
C SER A 90 -2.27 -36.08 1.21
N ARG A 91 -2.07 -37.01 0.25
CA ARG A 91 -3.12 -37.37 -0.73
C ARG A 91 -4.37 -37.92 -0.04
N GLU A 92 -4.20 -38.74 1.01
CA GLU A 92 -5.31 -39.36 1.76
C GLU A 92 -6.15 -38.28 2.49
N GLN A 93 -5.50 -37.25 2.98
CA GLN A 93 -6.16 -36.15 3.68
C GLN A 93 -6.92 -35.20 2.72
N LEU A 94 -6.51 -35.17 1.45
CA LEU A 94 -7.08 -34.30 0.42
C LEU A 94 -8.57 -34.62 0.15
N ASP A 95 -9.00 -35.87 0.34
CA ASP A 95 -10.41 -36.26 0.19
C ASP A 95 -11.33 -35.49 1.16
N MET A 96 -10.86 -35.20 2.38
CA MET A 96 -11.60 -34.41 3.35
C MET A 96 -11.65 -32.92 2.90
N VAL A 97 -10.53 -32.38 2.41
CA VAL A 97 -10.48 -30.99 1.92
C VAL A 97 -11.42 -30.81 0.73
N VAL A 98 -11.37 -31.70 -0.25
CA VAL A 98 -12.23 -31.68 -1.43
C VAL A 98 -13.71 -31.85 -1.05
N GLY A 99 -14.00 -32.80 -0.13
CA GLY A 99 -15.37 -33.01 0.38
C GLY A 99 -15.94 -31.73 1.05
N HIS A 100 -15.12 -31.07 1.87
CA HIS A 100 -15.47 -29.80 2.50
C HIS A 100 -15.68 -28.69 1.45
N ALA A 101 -14.76 -28.56 0.50
CA ALA A 101 -14.85 -27.56 -0.56
C ALA A 101 -16.11 -27.72 -1.42
N LEU A 102 -16.46 -28.97 -1.77
CA LEU A 102 -17.70 -29.27 -2.54
C LEU A 102 -18.99 -28.92 -1.80
N SER A 103 -18.97 -28.99 -0.47
CA SER A 103 -20.14 -28.61 0.36
C SER A 103 -20.19 -27.13 0.70
N HIS A 104 -19.16 -26.35 0.35
CA HIS A 104 -19.04 -24.91 0.59
C HIS A 104 -18.85 -24.15 -0.73
N ASP A 105 -17.73 -23.47 -0.89
CA ASP A 105 -17.53 -22.51 -1.99
C ASP A 105 -16.87 -23.13 -3.24
N GLY A 106 -16.38 -24.38 -3.14
CA GLY A 106 -15.81 -25.12 -4.27
C GLY A 106 -14.36 -24.76 -4.61
N TYR A 107 -13.63 -24.13 -3.70
CA TYR A 107 -12.23 -23.78 -3.89
C TYR A 107 -11.32 -24.58 -2.99
N VAL A 108 -10.18 -25.03 -3.55
CA VAL A 108 -9.09 -25.66 -2.80
C VAL A 108 -7.84 -24.83 -2.98
N GLY A 109 -7.23 -24.44 -1.87
CA GLY A 109 -5.91 -23.82 -1.83
C GLY A 109 -4.81 -24.86 -1.62
N GLY A 110 -3.66 -24.61 -2.22
CA GLY A 110 -2.41 -25.26 -1.90
C GLY A 110 -1.36 -24.22 -1.56
N TRP A 111 -0.62 -24.40 -0.47
CA TRP A 111 0.45 -23.47 -0.11
C TRP A 111 1.64 -24.22 0.49
N ARG A 112 2.86 -23.76 0.16
CA ARG A 112 4.09 -24.38 0.66
C ARG A 112 4.52 -23.72 1.97
N ASN A 113 4.63 -24.53 3.01
CA ASN A 113 5.16 -24.08 4.28
C ASN A 113 6.69 -24.00 4.22
N SER A 114 7.24 -22.82 4.45
CA SER A 114 8.69 -22.57 4.44
C SER A 114 9.45 -23.23 5.61
N GLY A 115 8.74 -23.62 6.67
CA GLY A 115 9.33 -24.21 7.86
C GLY A 115 9.66 -25.71 7.71
N ASP A 116 8.81 -26.45 7.02
CA ASP A 116 8.95 -27.91 6.81
C ASP A 116 9.02 -28.31 5.33
N GLY A 117 8.76 -27.38 4.42
CA GLY A 117 8.80 -27.59 2.98
C GLY A 117 7.64 -28.40 2.41
N LEU A 118 6.61 -28.71 3.22
CA LEU A 118 5.43 -29.45 2.77
C LEU A 118 4.44 -28.55 2.06
N LEU A 119 3.68 -29.11 1.14
CA LEU A 119 2.55 -28.46 0.51
C LEU A 119 1.28 -28.81 1.29
N TYR A 120 0.63 -27.79 1.86
CA TYR A 120 -0.61 -27.92 2.61
C TYR A 120 -1.81 -27.62 1.72
N PHE A 121 -2.95 -28.24 2.04
CA PHE A 121 -4.19 -28.09 1.30
C PHE A 121 -5.30 -27.62 2.24
N ASP A 122 -6.03 -26.58 1.82
CA ASP A 122 -7.15 -26.05 2.55
C ASP A 122 -8.37 -25.86 1.63
N SER A 123 -9.57 -26.06 2.17
CA SER A 123 -10.80 -25.58 1.53
C SER A 123 -10.90 -24.07 1.75
N ASN A 124 -11.10 -23.31 0.68
CA ASN A 124 -11.12 -21.86 0.73
C ASN A 124 -12.50 -21.29 0.43
N LYS A 125 -12.80 -20.18 1.09
CA LYS A 125 -13.83 -19.24 0.69
C LYS A 125 -13.19 -18.14 -0.14
N LEU A 126 -13.85 -17.78 -1.26
CA LEU A 126 -13.41 -16.68 -2.11
C LEU A 126 -14.32 -15.47 -1.92
N PHE A 127 -13.75 -14.36 -1.47
CA PHE A 127 -14.42 -13.07 -1.32
C PHE A 127 -14.11 -12.16 -2.51
N PRO A 128 -15.03 -11.26 -2.91
CA PRO A 128 -14.70 -10.16 -3.80
C PRO A 128 -13.59 -9.29 -3.21
N GLU A 129 -12.70 -8.73 -4.02
CA GLU A 129 -11.61 -7.86 -3.54
C GLU A 129 -12.11 -6.59 -2.84
N THR A 130 -13.34 -6.17 -3.13
CA THR A 130 -14.03 -5.07 -2.44
C THR A 130 -14.48 -5.41 -1.02
N SER A 131 -14.42 -6.69 -0.62
CA SER A 131 -14.87 -7.21 0.69
C SER A 131 -13.71 -7.57 1.62
N LEU A 132 -12.59 -6.84 1.55
CA LEU A 132 -11.40 -7.12 2.37
C LEU A 132 -11.70 -7.17 3.87
N ALA A 133 -12.58 -6.29 4.37
CA ALA A 133 -13.01 -6.29 5.77
C ALA A 133 -13.69 -7.60 6.20
N GLU A 134 -14.54 -8.14 5.33
CA GLU A 134 -15.24 -9.42 5.58
C GLU A 134 -14.26 -10.60 5.50
N ALA A 135 -13.35 -10.58 4.54
CA ALA A 135 -12.32 -11.59 4.39
C ALA A 135 -11.40 -11.65 5.63
N ILE A 136 -10.92 -10.49 6.11
CA ILE A 136 -10.09 -10.41 7.33
C ILE A 136 -10.86 -10.91 8.55
N ARG A 137 -12.13 -10.51 8.72
CA ARG A 137 -12.97 -11.01 9.83
C ARG A 137 -13.12 -12.52 9.75
N PHE A 138 -13.47 -13.05 8.59
CA PHE A 138 -13.60 -14.50 8.37
C PHE A 138 -12.27 -15.22 8.64
N GLY A 139 -11.14 -14.68 8.21
CA GLY A 139 -9.81 -15.22 8.51
C GLY A 139 -9.55 -15.30 10.01
N LYS A 140 -9.87 -14.26 10.79
CA LYS A 140 -9.77 -14.26 12.26
C LYS A 140 -10.65 -15.34 12.90
N GLU A 141 -11.91 -15.44 12.47
CA GLU A 141 -12.86 -16.41 12.97
C GLU A 141 -12.41 -17.85 12.69
N ASN A 142 -11.68 -18.07 11.59
CA ASN A 142 -11.12 -19.35 11.17
C ASN A 142 -9.67 -19.56 11.64
N GLY A 143 -9.13 -18.71 12.51
CA GLY A 143 -7.77 -18.86 13.06
C GLY A 143 -6.65 -18.73 12.02
N GLN A 144 -6.90 -18.06 10.90
CA GLN A 144 -5.91 -17.82 9.87
C GLN A 144 -4.92 -16.72 10.28
N HIS A 145 -3.67 -16.81 9.81
CA HIS A 145 -2.67 -15.77 9.99
C HIS A 145 -2.80 -14.65 8.97
N SER A 146 -3.25 -14.99 7.76
CA SER A 146 -3.42 -14.05 6.65
C SER A 146 -4.59 -14.44 5.75
N VAL A 147 -4.99 -13.49 4.89
CA VAL A 147 -5.87 -13.70 3.74
C VAL A 147 -5.05 -13.44 2.47
N PHE A 148 -5.34 -14.12 1.37
CA PHE A 148 -4.55 -14.02 0.13
C PHE A 148 -5.32 -13.30 -0.97
N ILE A 149 -4.78 -12.16 -1.47
CA ILE A 149 -5.35 -11.41 -2.59
C ILE A 149 -4.78 -11.98 -3.89
N LEU A 150 -5.62 -12.58 -4.73
CA LEU A 150 -5.22 -13.30 -5.93
C LEU A 150 -4.63 -12.37 -7.00
N SER A 151 -5.31 -11.27 -7.33
CA SER A 151 -4.85 -10.33 -8.37
C SER A 151 -3.50 -9.69 -8.06
N ALA A 152 -3.16 -9.55 -6.79
CA ALA A 152 -1.94 -8.92 -6.30
C ALA A 152 -0.88 -9.93 -5.85
N CYS A 153 -1.20 -11.24 -5.82
CA CYS A 153 -0.34 -12.29 -5.26
C CYS A 153 0.21 -11.89 -3.88
N THR A 154 -0.67 -11.48 -2.96
CA THR A 154 -0.28 -10.80 -1.71
C THR A 154 -1.00 -11.36 -0.51
N ASP A 155 -0.23 -11.75 0.52
CA ASP A 155 -0.74 -12.08 1.85
C ASP A 155 -0.97 -10.81 2.68
N ILE A 156 -2.16 -10.70 3.27
CA ILE A 156 -2.53 -9.64 4.21
C ILE A 156 -2.74 -10.26 5.59
N PRO A 157 -1.88 -9.96 6.57
CA PRO A 157 -2.04 -10.43 7.94
C PRO A 157 -3.37 -9.99 8.54
N VAL A 158 -4.06 -10.90 9.23
CA VAL A 158 -5.37 -10.58 9.83
C VAL A 158 -5.27 -9.68 11.07
N ASP A 159 -4.07 -9.49 11.62
CA ASP A 159 -3.75 -8.63 12.77
C ASP A 159 -2.72 -7.52 12.44
N GLY A 160 -2.44 -7.28 11.14
CA GLY A 160 -1.52 -6.27 10.66
C GLY A 160 -2.13 -4.85 10.61
N LYS A 161 -1.37 -3.91 10.07
CA LYS A 161 -1.77 -2.49 9.96
C LYS A 161 -2.95 -2.29 9.02
N VAL A 162 -3.03 -3.05 7.95
CA VAL A 162 -4.18 -3.08 7.05
C VAL A 162 -5.45 -3.49 7.82
N ALA A 163 -5.35 -4.56 8.62
CA ALA A 163 -6.48 -5.04 9.41
C ALA A 163 -6.94 -4.02 10.48
N GLU A 164 -6.02 -3.26 11.07
CA GLU A 164 -6.34 -2.15 11.97
C GLU A 164 -7.15 -1.05 11.27
N ALA A 165 -6.66 -0.57 10.09
CA ALA A 165 -7.33 0.46 9.31
C ALA A 165 -8.73 0.01 8.85
N VAL A 166 -8.83 -1.23 8.37
CA VAL A 166 -10.09 -1.85 7.94
C VAL A 166 -11.07 -2.01 9.11
N GLY A 167 -10.59 -2.49 10.26
CA GLY A 167 -11.41 -2.64 11.49
C GLY A 167 -11.93 -1.29 12.02
N ARG A 168 -11.16 -0.22 11.85
CA ARG A 168 -11.54 1.15 12.21
C ARG A 168 -12.49 1.78 11.17
N GLY A 169 -12.53 1.26 9.93
CA GLY A 169 -13.30 1.82 8.81
C GLY A 169 -12.70 3.10 8.22
N THR A 170 -11.47 3.46 8.61
CA THR A 170 -10.78 4.67 8.15
C THR A 170 -9.28 4.43 7.98
N LEU A 171 -8.71 5.03 6.93
CA LEU A 171 -7.26 5.18 6.75
C LEU A 171 -6.87 6.59 7.22
N LEU A 172 -6.03 6.67 8.26
CA LEU A 172 -5.51 7.94 8.75
C LEU A 172 -4.33 8.38 7.89
N VAL A 173 -4.44 9.53 7.26
CA VAL A 173 -3.49 10.04 6.26
C VAL A 173 -2.87 11.34 6.72
N GLY A 174 -1.60 11.31 7.11
CA GLY A 174 -0.82 12.51 7.43
C GLY A 174 -0.51 13.33 6.19
N THR A 175 -0.75 14.64 6.23
CA THR A 175 -0.41 15.54 5.13
C THR A 175 -0.20 16.98 5.64
N THR A 176 0.68 17.74 4.97
CA THR A 176 1.02 19.10 5.43
C THR A 176 -0.07 20.11 5.06
N GLY A 177 -0.75 19.88 3.93
CA GLY A 177 -1.84 20.75 3.47
C GLY A 177 -1.42 22.17 3.05
N ASP A 178 -0.15 22.36 2.69
CA ASP A 178 0.44 23.65 2.31
C ASP A 178 1.26 23.57 1.01
N TYR A 179 1.03 22.53 0.19
CA TYR A 179 1.87 22.21 -0.97
C TYR A 179 1.06 21.95 -2.25
N ARG A 180 0.63 23.04 -2.90
CA ARG A 180 -0.14 22.99 -4.17
C ARG A 180 0.76 22.52 -5.34
N PRO A 181 0.25 21.75 -6.30
CA PRO A 181 -1.10 21.15 -6.37
C PRO A 181 -1.17 19.76 -5.71
N LEU A 182 -0.18 19.35 -4.90
CA LEU A 182 -0.05 17.99 -4.38
C LEU A 182 -0.90 17.75 -3.13
N SER A 183 -0.93 18.72 -2.20
CA SER A 183 -1.75 18.67 -0.99
C SER A 183 -2.03 20.07 -0.50
N PHE A 184 -3.29 20.41 -0.39
CA PHE A 184 -3.71 21.69 0.15
C PHE A 184 -4.94 21.55 1.03
N CYS A 185 -4.96 22.31 2.15
CA CYS A 185 -6.08 22.38 3.08
C CYS A 185 -6.73 23.76 2.95
N GLU A 186 -7.99 23.79 2.55
CA GLU A 186 -8.79 25.02 2.50
C GLU A 186 -9.14 25.53 3.90
N ALA A 187 -9.60 26.78 3.98
CA ALA A 187 -9.96 27.41 5.23
C ALA A 187 -11.11 26.70 5.99
N ASP A 188 -11.96 25.96 5.28
CA ASP A 188 -13.04 25.14 5.84
C ASP A 188 -12.58 23.76 6.31
N GLY A 189 -11.29 23.42 6.15
CA GLY A 189 -10.71 22.14 6.52
C GLY A 189 -10.77 21.07 5.43
N THR A 190 -11.28 21.40 4.22
CA THR A 190 -11.32 20.48 3.09
C THR A 190 -9.92 20.31 2.49
N TYR A 191 -9.49 19.07 2.31
CA TYR A 191 -8.23 18.75 1.64
C TYR A 191 -8.45 18.43 0.17
N TRP A 192 -7.56 18.91 -0.69
CA TRP A 192 -7.52 18.58 -2.10
C TRP A 192 -6.09 18.51 -2.62
N GLY A 193 -5.91 17.95 -3.80
CA GLY A 193 -4.64 17.84 -4.48
C GLY A 193 -4.38 16.42 -5.03
N PHE A 194 -3.36 16.32 -5.85
CA PHE A 194 -2.96 15.08 -6.50
C PHE A 194 -2.69 13.95 -5.47
N GLY A 195 -1.92 14.23 -4.41
CA GLY A 195 -1.63 13.27 -3.36
C GLY A 195 -2.87 12.89 -2.54
N ILE A 196 -3.82 13.83 -2.37
CA ILE A 196 -5.08 13.59 -1.68
C ILE A 196 -5.94 12.57 -2.46
N GLU A 197 -5.96 12.66 -3.80
CA GLU A 197 -6.67 11.68 -4.63
C GLU A 197 -5.96 10.33 -4.67
N VAL A 198 -4.63 10.30 -4.70
CA VAL A 198 -3.86 9.05 -4.57
C VAL A 198 -4.17 8.35 -3.23
N ALA A 199 -4.21 9.09 -2.11
CA ALA A 199 -4.59 8.54 -0.82
C ALA A 199 -6.04 8.01 -0.80
N SER A 200 -6.95 8.71 -1.48
CA SER A 200 -8.35 8.27 -1.61
C SER A 200 -8.49 6.98 -2.40
N GLU A 201 -7.66 6.79 -3.44
CA GLU A 201 -7.59 5.56 -4.21
C GLU A 201 -7.03 4.38 -3.36
N ILE A 202 -6.02 4.65 -2.51
CA ILE A 202 -5.49 3.66 -1.57
C ILE A 202 -6.56 3.27 -0.55
N ALA A 203 -7.25 4.23 0.05
CA ALA A 203 -8.32 3.98 1.00
C ALA A 203 -9.48 3.18 0.37
N ARG A 204 -9.84 3.48 -0.89
CA ARG A 204 -10.87 2.76 -1.65
C ARG A 204 -10.50 1.29 -1.87
N GLN A 205 -9.23 0.98 -2.14
CA GLN A 205 -8.77 -0.42 -2.26
C GLN A 205 -8.93 -1.18 -0.94
N LEU A 206 -8.71 -0.51 0.20
CA LEU A 206 -8.91 -1.10 1.52
C LEU A 206 -10.40 -1.17 1.93
N GLY A 207 -11.32 -0.63 1.13
CA GLY A 207 -12.73 -0.55 1.47
C GLY A 207 -13.05 0.42 2.62
N VAL A 208 -12.19 1.41 2.88
CA VAL A 208 -12.32 2.38 3.98
C VAL A 208 -12.36 3.83 3.47
N LYS A 209 -12.66 4.77 4.36
CA LYS A 209 -12.62 6.21 4.04
C LYS A 209 -11.27 6.81 4.44
N PRO A 210 -10.67 7.72 3.63
CA PRO A 210 -9.51 8.47 4.07
C PRO A 210 -9.93 9.52 5.11
N GLN A 211 -9.13 9.68 6.15
CA GLN A 211 -9.25 10.76 7.13
C GLN A 211 -7.89 11.48 7.19
N PHE A 212 -7.89 12.74 6.76
CA PHE A 212 -6.66 13.52 6.70
C PHE A 212 -6.32 14.11 8.07
N VAL A 213 -5.04 13.95 8.45
CA VAL A 213 -4.46 14.45 9.72
C VAL A 213 -3.38 15.45 9.36
N LYS A 214 -3.49 16.67 9.89
CA LYS A 214 -2.52 17.71 9.61
C LYS A 214 -1.18 17.41 10.29
N THR A 215 -0.09 17.50 9.53
CA THR A 215 1.30 17.53 9.99
C THR A 215 1.98 18.79 9.42
N SER A 216 3.30 18.92 9.58
CA SER A 216 4.11 19.99 9.00
C SER A 216 5.46 19.47 8.55
N TRP A 217 6.12 20.18 7.64
CA TRP A 217 7.46 19.78 7.18
C TRP A 217 8.47 19.61 8.32
N PRO A 218 8.53 20.53 9.32
CA PRO A 218 9.44 20.38 10.46
C PRO A 218 9.13 19.17 11.35
N THR A 219 7.87 18.78 11.50
CA THR A 219 7.44 17.71 12.42
C THR A 219 7.20 16.37 11.74
N LEU A 220 7.14 16.32 10.40
CA LEU A 220 6.76 15.13 9.62
C LEU A 220 7.46 13.85 10.10
N THR A 221 8.78 13.88 10.28
CA THR A 221 9.55 12.71 10.72
C THR A 221 9.15 12.27 12.12
N ALA A 222 9.00 13.22 13.05
CA ALA A 222 8.59 12.94 14.43
C ALA A 222 7.14 12.40 14.48
N ASP A 223 6.25 12.98 13.67
CA ASP A 223 4.84 12.57 13.61
C ASP A 223 4.68 11.15 13.02
N VAL A 224 5.47 10.78 12.01
CA VAL A 224 5.49 9.41 11.46
C VAL A 224 6.02 8.40 12.48
N LEU A 225 7.02 8.78 13.28
CA LEU A 225 7.66 7.91 14.26
C LEU A 225 6.97 7.95 15.63
N ALA A 226 5.90 8.71 15.81
CA ALA A 226 5.18 8.85 17.07
C ALA A 226 4.61 7.52 17.57
N VAL A 227 4.61 7.34 18.90
CA VAL A 227 3.98 6.20 19.58
C VAL A 227 3.11 6.75 20.71
N PRO A 228 1.78 6.60 20.67
CA PRO A 228 1.00 5.97 19.58
C PRO A 228 1.06 6.76 18.28
N GLN A 229 0.80 6.09 17.16
CA GLN A 229 0.82 6.70 15.84
C GLN A 229 -0.28 7.73 15.66
N ASN A 230 0.07 8.88 15.04
CA ASN A 230 -0.89 9.93 14.72
C ASN A 230 -1.68 9.62 13.44
N PHE A 231 -1.09 8.87 12.51
CA PHE A 231 -1.68 8.45 11.23
C PHE A 231 -1.01 7.17 10.71
N ASP A 232 -1.67 6.48 9.79
CA ASP A 232 -1.21 5.20 9.25
C ASP A 232 -0.12 5.39 8.18
N LEU A 233 -0.24 6.43 7.37
CA LEU A 233 0.71 6.81 6.33
C LEU A 233 0.72 8.32 6.14
N ALA A 234 1.77 8.86 5.50
CA ALA A 234 1.85 10.27 5.12
C ALA A 234 2.06 10.42 3.60
N ILE A 235 1.38 11.44 3.01
CA ILE A 235 1.36 11.69 1.57
C ILE A 235 1.27 13.20 1.29
N GLY A 236 1.58 13.62 0.05
CA GLY A 236 1.39 15.02 -0.38
C GLY A 236 2.70 15.74 -0.69
N GLY A 237 3.56 15.15 -1.53
CA GLY A 237 4.80 15.78 -1.97
C GLY A 237 6.04 15.30 -1.22
N ILE A 238 5.98 14.10 -0.64
CA ILE A 238 7.09 13.54 0.14
C ILE A 238 8.08 12.85 -0.79
N THR A 239 9.21 13.51 -1.03
CA THR A 239 10.29 12.95 -1.88
C THR A 239 10.91 11.71 -1.24
N ILE A 240 11.09 10.68 -2.05
CA ILE A 240 11.81 9.45 -1.67
C ILE A 240 13.29 9.78 -1.53
N THR A 241 13.88 9.48 -0.36
CA THR A 241 15.30 9.65 -0.10
C THR A 241 15.87 8.46 0.68
N ASP A 242 17.18 8.20 0.52
CA ASP A 242 17.85 7.14 1.26
C ASP A 242 17.79 7.37 2.78
N THR A 243 17.90 8.63 3.21
CA THR A 243 17.78 8.99 4.64
C THR A 243 16.41 8.57 5.21
N ARG A 244 15.32 8.81 4.47
CA ARG A 244 13.97 8.38 4.88
C ARG A 244 13.85 6.85 4.90
N ARG A 245 14.39 6.16 3.88
CA ARG A 245 14.38 4.69 3.81
C ARG A 245 15.17 4.00 4.93
N GLN A 246 16.20 4.66 5.48
CA GLN A 246 16.95 4.11 6.60
C GLN A 246 16.11 3.97 7.88
N THR A 247 15.21 4.91 8.14
CA THR A 247 14.46 4.98 9.39
C THR A 247 12.97 4.67 9.25
N MET A 248 12.41 4.77 8.06
CA MET A 248 11.00 4.63 7.74
C MET A 248 10.81 3.76 6.50
N LEU A 249 9.56 3.41 6.17
CA LEU A 249 9.19 2.77 4.92
C LEU A 249 8.79 3.85 3.90
N MET A 250 9.21 3.67 2.65
CA MET A 250 8.81 4.48 1.51
C MET A 250 8.23 3.58 0.42
N SER A 251 7.11 3.97 -0.15
CA SER A 251 6.53 3.29 -1.31
C SER A 251 7.40 3.41 -2.57
N GLU A 252 6.97 2.72 -3.61
CA GLU A 252 7.38 3.03 -5.00
C GLU A 252 6.98 4.47 -5.34
N GLY A 253 7.73 5.08 -6.27
CA GLY A 253 7.43 6.41 -6.77
C GLY A 253 6.16 6.43 -7.63
N TYR A 254 5.37 7.48 -7.50
CA TYR A 254 4.17 7.72 -8.30
C TYR A 254 4.15 9.09 -8.99
N LEU A 255 5.16 9.91 -8.78
CA LEU A 255 5.34 11.23 -9.42
C LEU A 255 6.83 11.57 -9.48
N ALA A 256 7.33 11.85 -10.68
CA ALA A 256 8.70 12.35 -10.86
C ALA A 256 8.86 13.72 -10.21
N ASN A 257 10.00 13.97 -9.59
CA ASN A 257 10.29 15.19 -8.86
C ASN A 257 11.74 15.64 -9.03
N GLY A 258 12.03 16.91 -8.75
CA GLY A 258 13.36 17.49 -8.78
C GLY A 258 13.37 18.93 -8.30
N LYS A 259 14.46 19.38 -7.71
CA LYS A 259 14.62 20.75 -7.25
C LYS A 259 14.76 21.68 -8.44
N THR A 260 14.02 22.78 -8.39
CA THR A 260 14.05 23.86 -9.35
C THR A 260 13.87 25.21 -8.64
N ILE A 261 13.67 26.26 -9.40
CA ILE A 261 13.40 27.59 -8.87
C ILE A 261 12.09 28.16 -9.39
N LEU A 262 11.54 29.08 -8.60
CA LEU A 262 10.53 30.05 -9.01
C LEU A 262 11.11 31.45 -8.83
N CYS A 263 10.98 32.30 -9.85
CA CYS A 263 11.47 33.68 -9.85
C CYS A 263 10.47 34.60 -10.52
N ARG A 264 10.75 35.91 -10.54
CA ARG A 264 9.97 36.86 -11.35
C ARG A 264 10.16 36.56 -12.86
N ALA A 265 9.08 36.63 -13.63
CA ALA A 265 9.11 36.39 -15.08
C ALA A 265 10.05 37.36 -15.81
N SER A 266 10.13 38.62 -15.36
CA SER A 266 11.04 39.65 -15.91
C SER A 266 12.51 39.37 -15.66
N GLU A 267 12.85 38.45 -14.78
CA GLU A 267 14.23 38.09 -14.37
C GLU A 267 14.62 36.67 -14.72
N SER A 268 13.73 35.91 -15.35
CA SER A 268 13.94 34.49 -15.67
C SER A 268 15.22 34.23 -16.47
N ASP A 269 15.63 35.17 -17.30
CA ASP A 269 16.87 35.06 -18.09
C ASP A 269 18.15 35.19 -17.27
N ASN A 270 18.08 35.68 -16.04
CA ASN A 270 19.22 35.85 -15.15
C ASN A 270 19.62 34.51 -14.47
N TYR A 271 18.75 33.49 -14.47
CA TYR A 271 18.92 32.26 -13.71
C TYR A 271 18.90 31.04 -14.63
N LYS A 272 20.10 30.60 -15.06
CA LYS A 272 20.29 29.46 -15.97
C LYS A 272 20.88 28.24 -15.27
N CYS A 273 21.49 28.44 -14.11
CA CYS A 273 22.12 27.37 -13.32
C CYS A 273 22.23 27.77 -11.84
N LEU A 274 22.69 26.86 -11.01
CA LEU A 274 22.84 27.08 -9.57
C LEU A 274 23.80 28.22 -9.25
N ALA A 275 24.90 28.40 -10.03
CA ALA A 275 25.86 29.48 -9.84
C ALA A 275 25.27 30.88 -10.07
N ASP A 276 24.22 30.99 -10.86
CA ASP A 276 23.52 32.27 -11.03
C ASP A 276 22.68 32.67 -9.82
N ILE A 277 22.33 31.70 -8.98
CA ILE A 277 21.55 31.87 -7.77
C ILE A 277 22.43 32.05 -6.57
N ASP A 278 23.62 31.41 -6.54
CA ASP A 278 24.58 31.48 -5.41
C ASP A 278 25.48 32.73 -5.52
N LYS A 279 24.86 33.91 -5.44
CA LYS A 279 25.52 35.20 -5.45
C LYS A 279 25.13 36.04 -4.24
N PRO A 280 26.04 36.91 -3.68
CA PRO A 280 25.73 37.68 -2.48
C PRO A 280 24.53 38.61 -2.59
N GLU A 281 24.23 39.09 -3.79
CA GLU A 281 23.08 39.95 -4.08
C GLU A 281 21.75 39.22 -4.24
N VAL A 282 21.75 37.85 -4.35
CA VAL A 282 20.54 37.05 -4.55
C VAL A 282 19.95 36.62 -3.22
N ARG A 283 18.69 36.95 -3.02
CA ARG A 283 17.89 36.54 -1.86
C ARG A 283 17.06 35.32 -2.22
N VAL A 284 17.39 34.20 -1.58
CA VAL A 284 16.75 32.91 -1.82
C VAL A 284 15.77 32.59 -0.68
N MET A 285 14.49 32.41 -0.99
CA MET A 285 13.46 32.11 0.02
C MET A 285 13.10 30.63 0.01
N VAL A 286 12.96 30.05 1.21
CA VAL A 286 12.59 28.63 1.45
C VAL A 286 11.61 28.52 2.60
N ASN A 287 10.84 27.44 2.64
CA ASN A 287 10.03 27.06 3.81
C ASN A 287 10.89 26.24 4.81
N PRO A 288 10.61 26.31 6.12
CA PRO A 288 11.41 25.63 7.14
C PRO A 288 11.16 24.12 7.19
N GLY A 289 12.21 23.36 7.58
CA GLY A 289 12.16 21.94 7.92
C GLY A 289 12.01 20.96 6.76
N GLY A 290 11.90 21.47 5.52
CA GLY A 290 11.75 20.67 4.32
C GLY A 290 13.06 20.41 3.57
N LEU A 291 12.97 19.65 2.47
CA LEU A 291 14.12 19.41 1.59
C LEU A 291 14.53 20.65 0.79
N ASN A 292 13.67 21.66 0.66
CA ASN A 292 14.02 22.92 0.00
C ASN A 292 15.01 23.73 0.82
N GLU A 293 14.76 23.89 2.13
CA GLU A 293 15.69 24.55 3.05
C GLU A 293 17.02 23.80 3.13
N ARG A 294 16.95 22.46 3.24
CA ARG A 294 18.15 21.63 3.28
C ARG A 294 18.99 21.78 2.01
N PHE A 295 18.35 21.70 0.84
CA PHE A 295 19.02 21.89 -0.44
C PHE A 295 19.70 23.26 -0.53
N ALA A 296 19.01 24.34 -0.14
CA ALA A 296 19.57 25.68 -0.14
C ALA A 296 20.81 25.77 0.78
N ASN A 297 20.72 25.28 2.01
CA ASN A 297 21.82 25.30 2.98
C ASN A 297 23.03 24.45 2.57
N GLU A 298 22.80 23.34 1.85
CA GLU A 298 23.88 22.44 1.40
C GLU A 298 24.57 22.92 0.12
N ASN A 299 23.90 23.73 -0.72
CA ASN A 299 24.37 24.05 -2.07
C ASN A 299 24.61 25.55 -2.34
N LEU A 300 24.11 26.44 -1.47
CA LEU A 300 24.29 27.88 -1.61
C LEU A 300 25.18 28.41 -0.48
N THR A 301 26.29 29.00 -0.85
CA THR A 301 27.29 29.46 0.10
C THR A 301 27.47 31.00 0.13
N HIS A 302 27.00 31.68 -0.90
CA HIS A 302 27.11 33.13 -1.07
C HIS A 302 25.76 33.85 -1.00
N ALA A 303 24.69 33.20 -1.48
CA ALA A 303 23.33 33.78 -1.49
C ALA A 303 22.79 34.02 -0.08
N THR A 304 21.93 35.02 0.05
CA THR A 304 21.19 35.27 1.31
C THR A 304 20.00 34.35 1.40
N ILE A 305 20.03 33.34 2.28
CA ILE A 305 18.92 32.41 2.50
C ILE A 305 17.94 33.01 3.50
N MET A 306 16.67 33.14 3.09
CA MET A 306 15.55 33.65 3.89
C MET A 306 14.56 32.53 4.15
N VAL A 307 14.20 32.29 5.41
CA VAL A 307 13.23 31.26 5.80
C VAL A 307 11.88 31.92 6.06
N HIS A 308 10.84 31.50 5.34
CA HIS A 308 9.47 31.97 5.54
C HIS A 308 8.57 30.83 6.03
N PRO A 309 7.81 31.01 7.14
CA PRO A 309 7.11 29.91 7.82
C PRO A 309 5.96 29.31 7.02
N LYS A 310 5.41 30.03 6.05
CA LYS A 310 4.26 29.58 5.25
C LYS A 310 4.65 29.38 3.80
N ASN A 311 4.77 28.12 3.37
CA ASN A 311 5.18 27.77 2.03
C ASN A 311 4.32 28.44 0.95
N GLU A 312 2.99 28.42 1.14
CA GLU A 312 2.01 28.95 0.20
C GLU A 312 2.07 30.47 -0.01
N GLU A 313 2.71 31.23 0.88
CA GLU A 313 2.89 32.68 0.75
C GLU A 313 4.13 33.05 -0.08
N ILE A 314 5.15 32.18 -0.13
CA ILE A 314 6.44 32.46 -0.76
C ILE A 314 6.30 32.90 -2.23
N PRO A 315 5.52 32.24 -3.11
CA PRO A 315 5.37 32.67 -4.50
C PRO A 315 4.90 34.12 -4.63
N SER A 316 3.97 34.54 -3.77
CA SER A 316 3.50 35.95 -3.75
C SER A 316 4.58 36.93 -3.31
N LEU A 317 5.46 36.53 -2.37
CA LEU A 317 6.59 37.34 -1.91
C LEU A 317 7.64 37.49 -3.01
N ILE A 318 7.92 36.44 -3.77
CA ILE A 318 8.78 36.48 -4.98
C ILE A 318 8.20 37.46 -6.01
N ALA A 319 6.90 37.34 -6.32
CA ALA A 319 6.23 38.21 -7.28
C ALA A 319 6.27 39.71 -6.89
N LYS A 320 6.31 40.00 -5.59
CA LYS A 320 6.41 41.36 -5.03
C LYS A 320 7.85 41.89 -4.93
N GLY A 321 8.86 41.05 -5.15
CA GLY A 321 10.28 41.39 -5.04
C GLY A 321 10.82 41.42 -3.61
N GLU A 322 10.14 40.77 -2.65
CA GLU A 322 10.63 40.62 -1.27
C GLU A 322 11.80 39.63 -1.16
N ALA A 323 11.85 38.66 -2.09
CA ALA A 323 13.05 37.87 -2.39
C ALA A 323 13.14 37.69 -3.91
N ASP A 324 14.24 37.11 -4.40
CA ASP A 324 14.51 37.03 -5.82
C ASP A 324 14.18 35.66 -6.39
N VAL A 325 14.43 34.61 -5.62
CA VAL A 325 14.25 33.22 -6.01
C VAL A 325 13.63 32.41 -4.86
N MET A 326 12.71 31.52 -5.17
CA MET A 326 12.27 30.46 -4.28
C MET A 326 12.91 29.16 -4.74
N ILE A 327 13.57 28.40 -3.85
CA ILE A 327 13.86 26.97 -4.12
C ILE A 327 12.56 26.20 -3.95
N THR A 328 12.18 25.50 -4.99
CA THR A 328 10.93 24.71 -5.08
C THR A 328 11.17 23.42 -5.87
N GLU A 329 10.12 22.80 -6.35
CA GLU A 329 10.16 21.53 -7.09
C GLU A 329 9.41 21.63 -8.42
N ILE A 330 9.81 20.79 -9.40
CA ILE A 330 9.19 20.75 -10.74
C ILE A 330 7.70 20.36 -10.66
N THR A 331 7.24 19.80 -9.57
CA THR A 331 5.85 19.45 -9.31
C THR A 331 5.03 20.60 -8.73
N GLU A 332 5.66 21.60 -8.14
CA GLU A 332 5.01 22.78 -7.52
C GLU A 332 5.08 24.02 -8.40
N ALA A 333 6.25 24.34 -8.93
CA ALA A 333 6.51 25.57 -9.68
C ALA A 333 5.52 25.82 -10.84
N PRO A 334 5.14 24.81 -11.67
CA PRO A 334 4.19 25.01 -12.77
C PRO A 334 2.83 25.54 -12.32
N TYR A 335 2.35 25.11 -11.15
CA TYR A 335 1.08 25.60 -10.59
C TYR A 335 1.12 27.12 -10.38
N TYR A 336 2.19 27.63 -9.78
CA TYR A 336 2.32 29.06 -9.50
C TYR A 336 2.55 29.89 -10.76
N VAL A 337 3.30 29.36 -11.74
CA VAL A 337 3.47 30.02 -13.05
C VAL A 337 2.13 30.14 -13.81
N GLN A 338 1.27 29.12 -13.70
CA GLN A 338 -0.06 29.15 -14.32
C GLN A 338 -1.03 30.12 -13.63
N THR A 339 -0.88 30.28 -12.31
CA THR A 339 -1.82 31.10 -11.51
C THR A 339 -1.37 32.55 -11.34
N ASP A 340 -0.08 32.85 -11.56
CA ASP A 340 0.46 34.22 -11.49
C ASP A 340 1.46 34.48 -12.63
N SER A 341 1.06 35.23 -13.64
CA SER A 341 1.88 35.55 -14.81
C SER A 341 3.14 36.36 -14.52
N ARG A 342 3.28 36.91 -13.31
CA ARG A 342 4.51 37.61 -12.86
C ARG A 342 5.65 36.63 -12.51
N LEU A 343 5.34 35.35 -12.43
CA LEU A 343 6.28 34.28 -12.04
C LEU A 343 6.73 33.45 -13.24
N ALA A 344 7.94 32.89 -13.14
CA ALA A 344 8.51 31.96 -14.09
C ALA A 344 9.33 30.88 -13.37
N ALA A 345 9.47 29.72 -14.01
CA ALA A 345 10.30 28.61 -13.55
C ALA A 345 11.21 28.18 -14.69
N PRO A 346 12.37 28.87 -14.90
CA PRO A 346 13.22 28.70 -16.08
C PRO A 346 13.92 27.35 -16.14
N LEU A 347 14.04 26.62 -15.01
CA LEU A 347 14.80 25.35 -14.91
C LEU A 347 13.91 24.12 -14.74
N LEU A 348 12.68 24.14 -15.27
CA LEU A 348 11.77 22.99 -15.21
C LEU A 348 12.28 21.76 -15.96
N ASN A 349 12.94 21.97 -17.11
CA ASN A 349 13.45 20.88 -17.94
C ASN A 349 14.85 20.41 -17.52
N GLU A 350 15.55 21.19 -16.73
CA GLU A 350 16.89 20.91 -16.22
C GLU A 350 16.93 21.16 -14.71
N PRO A 351 16.20 20.38 -13.91
CA PRO A 351 16.17 20.56 -12.46
C PRO A 351 17.51 20.19 -11.83
N PHE A 352 17.82 20.80 -10.69
CA PHE A 352 19.07 20.55 -9.95
C PHE A 352 19.20 19.12 -9.43
N THR A 353 18.07 18.45 -9.19
CA THR A 353 18.03 17.08 -8.69
C THR A 353 16.97 16.27 -9.42
N HIS A 354 17.11 14.95 -9.40
CA HIS A 354 16.12 14.03 -9.92
C HIS A 354 15.71 13.05 -8.82
N GLY A 355 14.42 12.74 -8.72
CA GLY A 355 13.87 11.82 -7.74
C GLY A 355 12.39 11.55 -8.00
N GLU A 356 11.76 10.94 -7.03
CA GLU A 356 10.34 10.61 -7.08
C GLU A 356 9.65 10.94 -5.75
N ILE A 357 8.36 11.19 -5.82
CA ILE A 357 7.49 11.33 -4.66
C ILE A 357 6.85 9.97 -4.38
N GLY A 358 6.80 9.62 -3.09
CA GLY A 358 6.21 8.39 -2.58
C GLY A 358 5.37 8.61 -1.33
N VAL A 359 4.85 7.52 -0.81
CA VAL A 359 4.11 7.45 0.46
C VAL A 359 5.07 7.04 1.57
N LEU A 360 5.00 7.73 2.71
CA LEU A 360 5.88 7.52 3.87
C LEU A 360 5.10 6.81 4.99
N MET A 361 5.71 5.80 5.60
CA MET A 361 5.12 5.01 6.68
C MET A 361 6.15 4.65 7.75
N GLN A 362 5.70 4.31 8.94
CA GLN A 362 6.56 3.77 10.00
C GLN A 362 7.03 2.35 9.65
N LYS A 363 8.24 1.96 10.07
CA LYS A 363 8.70 0.56 9.97
C LYS A 363 7.81 -0.37 10.79
N GLY A 364 7.64 -1.61 10.30
CA GLY A 364 6.74 -2.59 10.87
C GLY A 364 5.34 -2.59 10.25
N GLN A 365 5.12 -1.77 9.19
CA GLN A 365 3.87 -1.68 8.44
C GLN A 365 4.05 -2.21 7.01
N GLU A 366 4.78 -3.31 6.86
CA GLU A 366 5.12 -3.89 5.57
C GLU A 366 3.88 -4.34 4.79
N ASP A 367 2.82 -4.80 5.48
CA ASP A 367 1.52 -5.15 4.91
C ASP A 367 0.85 -3.93 4.25
N LEU A 368 0.84 -2.79 4.93
CA LEU A 368 0.30 -1.55 4.38
C LEU A 368 1.16 -1.03 3.21
N LEU A 369 2.50 -1.10 3.33
CA LEU A 369 3.40 -0.75 2.23
C LEU A 369 3.12 -1.58 0.98
N GLN A 370 2.92 -2.88 1.13
CA GLN A 370 2.64 -3.78 0.03
C GLN A 370 1.31 -3.43 -0.65
N MET A 371 0.26 -3.15 0.12
CA MET A 371 -1.02 -2.68 -0.41
C MET A 371 -0.91 -1.34 -1.15
N VAL A 372 -0.15 -0.39 -0.60
CA VAL A 372 0.12 0.90 -1.25
C VAL A 372 0.85 0.70 -2.58
N ASN A 373 1.90 -0.12 -2.62
CA ASN A 373 2.66 -0.39 -3.84
C ASN A 373 1.80 -1.10 -4.90
N ASN A 374 0.99 -2.08 -4.50
CA ASN A 374 0.06 -2.76 -5.40
C ASN A 374 -0.92 -1.76 -6.01
N LYS A 375 -1.46 -0.83 -5.21
CA LYS A 375 -2.36 0.21 -5.72
C LYS A 375 -1.66 1.16 -6.69
N ILE A 376 -0.45 1.58 -6.40
CA ILE A 376 0.35 2.43 -7.30
C ILE A 376 0.57 1.72 -8.64
N ARG A 377 0.96 0.45 -8.63
CA ARG A 377 1.15 -0.36 -9.86
C ARG A 377 -0.15 -0.51 -10.63
N GLN A 378 -1.26 -0.81 -9.95
CA GLN A 378 -2.59 -0.89 -10.56
C GLN A 378 -2.96 0.44 -11.24
N MET A 379 -2.80 1.57 -10.54
CA MET A 379 -3.10 2.90 -11.08
C MET A 379 -2.22 3.28 -12.28
N LYS A 380 -0.98 2.79 -12.33
CA LYS A 380 -0.10 2.91 -13.51
C LYS A 380 -0.65 2.08 -14.68
N ALA A 381 -1.03 0.83 -14.44
CA ALA A 381 -1.50 -0.11 -15.45
C ALA A 381 -2.87 0.28 -16.04
N ASP A 382 -3.84 0.71 -15.21
CA ASP A 382 -5.21 1.04 -15.65
C ASP A 382 -5.37 2.50 -16.12
N GLY A 383 -4.28 3.28 -16.11
CA GLY A 383 -4.27 4.68 -16.53
C GLY A 383 -4.87 5.66 -15.53
N THR A 384 -5.28 5.22 -14.34
CA THR A 384 -5.78 6.11 -13.29
C THR A 384 -4.74 7.14 -12.88
N LEU A 385 -3.49 6.71 -12.69
CA LEU A 385 -2.40 7.62 -12.32
C LEU A 385 -2.15 8.66 -13.43
N ARG A 386 -2.18 8.28 -14.71
CA ARG A 386 -2.05 9.20 -15.85
C ARG A 386 -3.15 10.27 -15.83
N ARG A 387 -4.42 9.86 -15.64
CA ARG A 387 -5.54 10.83 -15.57
C ARG A 387 -5.38 11.83 -14.42
N LEU A 388 -4.86 11.39 -13.28
CA LEU A 388 -4.57 12.27 -12.15
C LEU A 388 -3.44 13.26 -12.47
N HIS A 389 -2.37 12.82 -13.14
CA HIS A 389 -1.30 13.73 -13.60
C HIS A 389 -1.86 14.81 -14.52
N GLU A 390 -2.64 14.41 -15.53
CA GLU A 390 -3.28 15.34 -16.47
C GLU A 390 -4.21 16.35 -15.76
N LYS A 391 -5.02 15.86 -14.80
CA LYS A 391 -5.93 16.70 -14.01
C LYS A 391 -5.22 17.82 -13.26
N TYR A 392 -4.03 17.54 -12.74
CA TYR A 392 -3.24 18.49 -11.94
C TYR A 392 -2.12 19.18 -12.73
N GLY A 393 -2.05 19.01 -14.05
CA GLY A 393 -1.02 19.60 -14.91
C GLY A 393 0.39 19.07 -14.61
N LEU A 394 0.51 17.84 -14.13
CA LEU A 394 1.78 17.20 -13.78
C LEU A 394 2.28 16.34 -14.93
N VAL A 395 3.59 16.24 -15.07
CA VAL A 395 4.21 15.40 -16.11
C VAL A 395 4.10 13.92 -15.72
N TYR A 396 3.54 13.11 -16.62
CA TYR A 396 3.50 11.67 -16.46
C TYR A 396 4.75 11.02 -17.09
N ALA A 397 5.56 10.36 -16.27
CA ALA A 397 6.85 9.79 -16.67
C ALA A 397 6.93 8.25 -16.54
N TYR A 398 5.78 7.54 -16.50
CA TYR A 398 5.71 6.09 -16.29
C TYR A 398 5.13 5.34 -17.49
#